data_14977594d4bd68d2429a64cff41e4492
#
_entry.id   14977594d4bd68d2429a64cff41e4492
#
_cell.length_a   1.000
_cell.length_b   1.000
_cell.length_c   1.000
_cell.angle_alpha   90.00
_cell.angle_beta   90.00
_cell.angle_gamma   90.00
#
_symmetry.space_group_name_H-M   'P 1'
#
loop_
_entity.id
_entity.type
_entity.pdbx_description
1 polymer ?
#
loop_
_entity_poly.entity_id
_entity_poly.type
_entity_poly.pdbx_seq_one_letter_code
_entity_poly.pdbx_strand_id
1 'polypeptide(L)'
;MIDNTNGDIIIYQTDDGLTKIDVKIQNETVWLSQQQMAELFGTSRTNVVEHINNIYLEEELDKNSTCQNFRQVRKEGNRNVSREITFYNLDMIISLGYRIKSKVATNFRKWATERLKEYMIKGFTMDDERLKGNGGGNYWKELLARIKDIRSSEKVIYRQVLDLYATAVDYNPKDEKSIEFFKIVQNKLHYATHGHTASEVIYERANAEKPFMGLTTFKGDIPVFNDVIIAKNYLSEEELKILNNLVSGYFDFAEIQAIRQNPMYMEDYIKQLDIILSSTGEKVLIGAGSVSHNQAIEKAKTEYKKYQVETISPIEKEYLKTLKEISKEIKKEDKK
;
A
#
# COMPACT_ATOMS: atom_id res chain seq x y z
N MET A 1 8.31 18.94 -21.49
CA MET A 1 7.18 19.89 -21.43
C MET A 1 6.60 19.75 -20.05
N ILE A 2 6.75 20.76 -19.20
CA ILE A 2 6.26 20.74 -17.82
C ILE A 2 4.78 21.12 -17.91
N ASP A 3 3.92 20.16 -17.63
CA ASP A 3 2.46 20.36 -17.62
C ASP A 3 2.13 21.30 -16.44
N ASN A 4 1.79 22.54 -16.77
CA ASN A 4 1.31 23.54 -15.83
C ASN A 4 -0.17 23.25 -15.52
N THR A 5 -0.46 22.23 -14.75
CA THR A 5 -1.78 22.06 -14.18
C THR A 5 -1.92 22.99 -12.97
N ASN A 6 -2.40 24.22 -13.24
CA ASN A 6 -3.04 25.06 -12.23
C ASN A 6 -4.34 24.36 -11.83
N GLY A 7 -4.30 23.44 -10.90
CA GLY A 7 -5.48 22.84 -10.31
C GLY A 7 -5.81 23.55 -9.01
N ASP A 8 -7.05 24.02 -8.83
CA ASP A 8 -7.57 24.47 -7.53
C ASP A 8 -7.52 23.29 -6.57
N ILE A 9 -6.48 23.20 -5.73
CA ILE A 9 -6.47 22.28 -4.60
C ILE A 9 -7.08 23.00 -3.41
N ILE A 10 -8.23 22.53 -2.97
CA ILE A 10 -8.83 22.93 -1.71
C ILE A 10 -8.05 22.24 -0.59
N ILE A 11 -7.11 22.94 0.02
CA ILE A 11 -6.38 22.43 1.19
C ILE A 11 -7.34 22.30 2.38
N TYR A 12 -8.27 23.22 2.48
CA TYR A 12 -9.29 23.28 3.51
C TYR A 12 -10.45 24.14 3.03
N GLN A 13 -11.65 23.61 3.11
CA GLN A 13 -12.87 24.35 2.85
C GLN A 13 -13.54 24.69 4.19
N THR A 14 -13.78 25.98 4.44
CA THR A 14 -14.62 26.39 5.57
C THR A 14 -16.06 25.93 5.36
N ASP A 15 -16.83 25.69 6.42
CA ASP A 15 -18.23 25.24 6.34
C ASP A 15 -19.13 26.15 5.48
N ASP A 16 -18.70 27.38 5.24
CA ASP A 16 -19.34 28.39 4.41
C ASP A 16 -18.82 28.42 2.95
N GLY A 17 -17.85 27.59 2.60
CA GLY A 17 -17.32 27.46 1.24
C GLY A 17 -16.50 28.65 0.72
N LEU A 18 -16.19 29.64 1.58
CA LEU A 18 -15.66 30.94 1.17
C LEU A 18 -14.14 31.01 1.00
N THR A 19 -13.39 30.06 1.50
CA THR A 19 -11.92 30.08 1.38
C THR A 19 -11.46 29.17 0.24
N LYS A 20 -11.38 29.72 -0.97
CA LYS A 20 -10.65 29.10 -2.10
C LYS A 20 -9.32 29.83 -2.26
N ILE A 21 -8.22 29.09 -2.19
CA ILE A 21 -6.87 29.63 -2.39
C ILE A 21 -6.27 28.98 -3.62
N ASP A 22 -5.82 29.80 -4.58
CA ASP A 22 -5.03 29.36 -5.73
C ASP A 22 -3.72 28.77 -5.23
N VAL A 23 -3.56 27.47 -5.41
CA VAL A 23 -2.44 26.75 -4.88
C VAL A 23 -1.51 26.32 -6.00
N LYS A 24 -0.22 26.55 -5.84
CA LYS A 24 0.78 26.04 -6.76
C LYS A 24 1.18 24.64 -6.34
N ILE A 25 0.90 23.66 -7.23
CA ILE A 25 1.41 22.29 -7.06
C ILE A 25 2.70 22.16 -7.82
N GLN A 26 3.74 21.73 -7.15
CA GLN A 26 5.02 21.36 -7.73
C GLN A 26 5.67 20.29 -6.88
N ASN A 27 6.21 19.24 -7.51
CA ASN A 27 6.86 18.12 -6.82
C ASN A 27 5.95 17.44 -5.78
N GLU A 28 4.70 17.17 -6.16
CA GLU A 28 3.70 16.48 -5.31
C GLU A 28 3.37 17.19 -3.98
N THR A 29 3.75 18.46 -3.83
CA THR A 29 3.42 19.25 -2.65
C THR A 29 2.79 20.60 -3.02
N VAL A 30 2.17 21.21 -2.06
CA VAL A 30 1.47 22.50 -2.14
C VAL A 30 2.39 23.60 -1.65
N TRP A 31 2.45 24.72 -2.39
CA TRP A 31 3.29 25.86 -2.06
C TRP A 31 2.44 27.10 -1.84
N LEU A 32 2.54 27.74 -0.66
CA LEU A 32 1.88 28.99 -0.31
C LEU A 32 2.89 30.04 0.11
N SER A 33 2.62 31.30 -0.27
CA SER A 33 3.33 32.46 0.26
C SER A 33 2.85 32.81 1.67
N GLN A 34 3.61 33.63 2.39
CA GLN A 34 3.23 34.14 3.72
C GLN A 34 1.86 34.85 3.70
N GLN A 35 1.56 35.57 2.63
CA GLN A 35 0.30 36.27 2.48
C GLN A 35 -0.86 35.29 2.29
N GLN A 36 -0.69 34.28 1.44
CA GLN A 36 -1.72 33.24 1.23
C GLN A 36 -1.96 32.43 2.53
N MET A 37 -0.90 32.12 3.31
CA MET A 37 -1.07 31.45 4.59
C MET A 37 -1.79 32.34 5.63
N ALA A 38 -1.55 33.65 5.61
CA ALA A 38 -2.29 34.59 6.46
C ALA A 38 -3.78 34.62 6.12
N GLU A 39 -4.10 34.62 4.85
CA GLU A 39 -5.49 34.52 4.34
C GLU A 39 -6.10 33.16 4.69
N LEU A 40 -5.39 32.06 4.43
CA LEU A 40 -5.83 30.69 4.75
C LEU A 40 -6.21 30.54 6.22
N PHE A 41 -5.40 31.05 7.14
CA PHE A 41 -5.64 30.87 8.56
C PHE A 41 -6.38 32.04 9.25
N GLY A 42 -6.81 33.05 8.48
CA GLY A 42 -7.53 34.21 9.02
C GLY A 42 -6.71 34.98 10.06
N THR A 43 -5.45 35.26 9.76
CA THR A 43 -4.50 35.96 10.64
C THR A 43 -3.69 37.02 9.89
N SER A 44 -2.83 37.78 10.60
CA SER A 44 -1.94 38.74 9.96
C SER A 44 -0.70 38.06 9.37
N ARG A 45 -0.14 38.65 8.30
CA ARG A 45 1.14 38.18 7.74
C ARG A 45 2.27 38.25 8.78
N THR A 46 2.27 39.27 9.65
CA THR A 46 3.28 39.40 10.70
C THR A 46 3.26 38.21 11.65
N ASN A 47 2.07 37.76 12.06
CA ASN A 47 1.90 36.57 12.91
C ASN A 47 2.39 35.30 12.22
N VAL A 48 2.13 35.15 10.93
CA VAL A 48 2.66 34.04 10.13
C VAL A 48 4.19 34.04 10.11
N VAL A 49 4.82 35.19 9.88
CA VAL A 49 6.30 35.34 9.86
C VAL A 49 6.90 34.98 11.21
N GLU A 50 6.28 35.43 12.30
CA GLU A 50 6.73 35.13 13.67
C GLU A 50 6.69 33.60 13.92
N HIS A 51 5.60 32.94 13.59
CA HIS A 51 5.50 31.50 13.77
C HIS A 51 6.48 30.73 12.88
N ILE A 52 6.70 31.14 11.62
CA ILE A 52 7.71 30.52 10.74
C ILE A 52 9.11 30.63 11.37
N ASN A 53 9.48 31.80 11.88
CA ASN A 53 10.76 31.97 12.51
C ASN A 53 10.93 31.09 13.76
N ASN A 54 9.87 30.94 14.56
CA ASN A 54 9.88 30.10 15.75
C ASN A 54 10.00 28.63 15.37
N ILE A 55 9.30 28.14 14.30
CA ILE A 55 9.41 26.78 13.79
C ILE A 55 10.86 26.44 13.41
N TYR A 56 11.54 27.35 12.72
CA TYR A 56 12.94 27.16 12.35
C TYR A 56 13.89 27.28 13.54
N LEU A 57 13.62 28.18 14.48
CA LEU A 57 14.44 28.39 15.71
C LEU A 57 14.35 27.16 16.63
N GLU A 58 13.18 26.51 16.68
CA GLU A 58 12.92 25.32 17.49
C GLU A 58 13.34 24.03 16.76
N GLU A 59 13.93 24.15 15.55
CA GLU A 59 14.38 23.02 14.72
C GLU A 59 13.26 22.00 14.38
N GLU A 60 11.98 22.44 14.42
CA GLU A 60 10.85 21.59 14.06
C GLU A 60 10.89 21.23 12.56
N LEU A 61 11.31 22.19 11.71
CA LEU A 61 11.48 22.01 10.27
C LEU A 61 12.80 22.61 9.78
N ASP A 62 13.39 21.99 8.75
CA ASP A 62 14.56 22.56 8.07
C ASP A 62 14.14 23.57 6.99
N LYS A 63 14.84 24.70 6.97
CA LYS A 63 14.54 25.79 6.05
C LYS A 63 14.81 25.42 4.60
N ASN A 64 15.86 24.65 4.31
CA ASN A 64 16.24 24.32 2.94
C ASN A 64 15.24 23.36 2.26
N SER A 65 14.56 22.52 3.07
CA SER A 65 13.58 21.56 2.57
C SER A 65 12.16 22.12 2.51
N THR A 66 11.86 23.21 3.22
CA THR A 66 10.49 23.70 3.42
C THR A 66 10.18 25.04 2.78
N CYS A 67 11.18 25.78 2.29
CA CYS A 67 10.92 27.02 1.57
C CYS A 67 11.72 27.13 0.26
N GLN A 68 11.11 27.81 -0.71
CA GLN A 68 11.71 28.07 -2.03
C GLN A 68 11.29 29.45 -2.54
N ASN A 69 12.21 30.14 -3.22
CA ASN A 69 11.91 31.40 -3.85
C ASN A 69 11.41 31.19 -5.29
N PHE A 70 10.29 31.80 -5.60
CA PHE A 70 9.72 31.81 -6.94
C PHE A 70 9.69 33.24 -7.48
N ARG A 71 10.07 33.39 -8.74
CA ARG A 71 9.96 34.66 -9.46
C ARG A 71 8.53 34.88 -9.92
N GLN A 72 7.89 35.91 -9.42
CA GLN A 72 6.55 36.32 -9.83
C GLN A 72 6.63 37.65 -10.59
N VAL A 73 6.05 37.69 -11.81
CA VAL A 73 5.93 38.91 -12.61
C VAL A 73 4.52 39.47 -12.42
N ARG A 74 4.43 40.67 -11.86
CA ARG A 74 3.15 41.40 -11.73
C ARG A 74 3.18 42.66 -12.56
N LYS A 75 2.04 43.00 -13.17
CA LYS A 75 1.87 44.24 -13.90
C LYS A 75 1.49 45.33 -12.89
N GLU A 76 2.41 46.27 -12.64
CA GLU A 76 2.18 47.47 -11.82
C GLU A 76 2.07 48.70 -12.73
N GLY A 77 0.84 49.18 -12.98
CA GLY A 77 0.58 50.15 -14.00
C GLY A 77 0.95 49.66 -15.40
N ASN A 78 1.86 50.37 -16.09
CA ASN A 78 2.33 50.03 -17.44
C ASN A 78 3.63 49.22 -17.45
N ARG A 79 4.15 48.79 -16.29
CA ARG A 79 5.44 48.09 -16.18
C ARG A 79 5.26 46.69 -15.63
N ASN A 80 5.98 45.71 -16.19
CA ASN A 80 6.08 44.37 -15.62
C ASN A 80 7.20 44.41 -14.55
N VAL A 81 6.83 44.19 -13.28
CA VAL A 81 7.76 44.13 -12.16
C VAL A 81 7.94 42.68 -11.78
N SER A 82 9.20 42.23 -11.79
CA SER A 82 9.57 40.87 -11.35
C SER A 82 10.03 40.94 -9.89
N ARG A 83 9.39 40.16 -9.02
CA ARG A 83 9.78 40.03 -7.60
C ARG A 83 10.00 38.56 -7.26
N GLU A 84 11.01 38.29 -6.42
CA GLU A 84 11.18 36.99 -5.80
C GLU A 84 10.32 36.94 -4.54
N ILE A 85 9.48 35.92 -4.47
CA ILE A 85 8.58 35.69 -3.33
C ILE A 85 8.89 34.31 -2.77
N THR A 86 9.10 34.24 -1.45
CA THR A 86 9.29 32.97 -0.76
C THR A 86 7.97 32.26 -0.57
N PHE A 87 7.93 31.01 -1.00
CA PHE A 87 6.83 30.07 -0.80
C PHE A 87 7.27 28.97 0.15
N TYR A 88 6.31 28.40 0.84
CA TYR A 88 6.49 27.37 1.84
C TYR A 88 5.67 26.15 1.47
N ASN A 89 6.22 24.96 1.72
CA ASN A 89 5.61 23.67 1.36
C ASN A 89 4.49 23.28 2.35
N LEU A 90 3.87 22.13 2.10
CA LEU A 90 2.77 21.61 2.91
C LEU A 90 3.17 21.38 4.39
N ASP A 91 4.41 20.96 4.65
CA ASP A 91 4.88 20.72 6.02
C ASP A 91 4.82 22.01 6.86
N MET A 92 5.30 23.13 6.30
CA MET A 92 5.21 24.44 6.94
C MET A 92 3.76 24.88 7.12
N ILE A 93 2.89 24.64 6.14
CA ILE A 93 1.47 24.99 6.22
C ILE A 93 0.79 24.24 7.37
N ILE A 94 1.09 22.95 7.52
CA ILE A 94 0.55 22.10 8.59
C ILE A 94 1.04 22.61 9.96
N SER A 95 2.35 22.80 10.13
CA SER A 95 2.93 23.29 11.39
C SER A 95 2.35 24.63 11.82
N LEU A 96 2.15 25.57 10.88
CA LEU A 96 1.46 26.84 11.14
C LEU A 96 0.01 26.64 11.59
N GLY A 97 -0.73 25.74 10.94
CA GLY A 97 -2.12 25.44 11.28
C GLY A 97 -2.30 24.94 12.72
N TYR A 98 -1.29 24.29 13.27
CA TYR A 98 -1.28 23.85 14.67
C TYR A 98 -0.86 24.95 15.65
N ARG A 99 -0.11 25.97 15.23
CA ARG A 99 0.40 27.04 16.09
C ARG A 99 -0.48 28.30 16.12
N ILE A 100 -1.11 28.64 15.00
CA ILE A 100 -1.94 29.85 14.88
C ILE A 100 -3.23 29.72 15.70
N LYS A 101 -3.52 30.79 16.48
CA LYS A 101 -4.74 30.91 17.31
C LYS A 101 -5.82 31.69 16.55
N SER A 102 -6.58 31.01 15.68
CA SER A 102 -7.73 31.57 14.98
C SER A 102 -8.87 30.54 14.93
N LYS A 103 -10.09 30.99 14.65
CA LYS A 103 -11.25 30.10 14.43
C LYS A 103 -11.02 29.18 13.23
N VAL A 104 -10.43 29.72 12.15
CA VAL A 104 -10.12 28.96 10.93
C VAL A 104 -9.06 27.91 11.21
N ALA A 105 -7.95 28.26 11.89
CA ALA A 105 -6.94 27.28 12.29
C ALA A 105 -7.50 26.21 13.24
N THR A 106 -8.48 26.55 14.09
CA THR A 106 -9.16 25.57 14.94
C THR A 106 -9.97 24.59 14.10
N ASN A 107 -10.68 25.05 13.09
CA ASN A 107 -11.43 24.18 12.16
C ASN A 107 -10.47 23.29 11.35
N PHE A 108 -9.36 23.83 10.89
CA PHE A 108 -8.29 23.07 10.24
C PHE A 108 -7.80 21.91 11.12
N ARG A 109 -7.51 22.19 12.41
CA ARG A 109 -7.07 21.15 13.35
C ARG A 109 -8.14 20.07 13.58
N LYS A 110 -9.42 20.44 13.67
CA LYS A 110 -10.52 19.47 13.77
C LYS A 110 -10.57 18.57 12.55
N TRP A 111 -10.56 19.15 11.35
CA TRP A 111 -10.52 18.40 10.09
C TRP A 111 -9.31 17.46 10.01
N ALA A 112 -8.10 17.95 10.29
CA ALA A 112 -6.89 17.14 10.29
C ALA A 112 -6.96 15.99 11.31
N THR A 113 -7.49 16.26 12.51
CA THR A 113 -7.70 15.24 13.55
C THR A 113 -8.68 14.17 13.10
N GLU A 114 -9.76 14.52 12.40
CA GLU A 114 -10.72 13.56 11.86
C GLU A 114 -10.06 12.66 10.81
N ARG A 115 -9.26 13.23 9.88
CA ARG A 115 -8.53 12.44 8.86
C ARG A 115 -7.52 11.49 9.51
N LEU A 116 -6.74 11.96 10.48
CA LEU A 116 -5.78 11.15 11.21
C LEU A 116 -6.49 10.03 12.02
N LYS A 117 -7.59 10.37 12.69
CA LYS A 117 -8.39 9.41 13.45
C LYS A 117 -8.96 8.32 12.53
N GLU A 118 -9.49 8.70 11.38
CA GLU A 118 -9.99 7.76 10.38
C GLU A 118 -8.89 6.82 9.91
N TYR A 119 -7.71 7.37 9.55
CA TYR A 119 -6.56 6.57 9.15
C TYR A 119 -6.08 5.61 10.26
N MET A 120 -5.99 6.08 11.50
CA MET A 120 -5.55 5.25 12.63
C MET A 120 -6.50 4.10 12.93
N ILE A 121 -7.81 4.32 12.77
CA ILE A 121 -8.84 3.30 13.06
C ILE A 121 -9.01 2.33 11.89
N LYS A 122 -9.12 2.86 10.66
CA LYS A 122 -9.45 2.08 9.46
C LYS A 122 -8.22 1.63 8.67
N GLY A 123 -7.06 2.30 8.82
CA GLY A 123 -5.86 2.10 8.01
C GLY A 123 -5.89 2.82 6.66
N PHE A 124 -6.92 3.60 6.38
CA PHE A 124 -7.04 4.45 5.17
C PHE A 124 -7.92 5.67 5.45
N THR A 125 -7.76 6.69 4.62
CA THR A 125 -8.66 7.85 4.47
C THR A 125 -8.73 8.20 3.00
N MET A 126 -9.92 8.57 2.48
CA MET A 126 -10.14 8.84 1.07
C MET A 126 -11.02 10.08 0.89
N ASP A 127 -10.79 10.77 -0.22
CA ASP A 127 -11.66 11.83 -0.73
C ASP A 127 -12.39 11.28 -1.96
N ASP A 128 -13.57 10.69 -1.72
CA ASP A 128 -14.37 10.01 -2.74
C ASP A 128 -14.80 10.97 -3.86
N GLU A 129 -15.15 12.21 -3.52
CA GLU A 129 -15.60 13.20 -4.51
C GLU A 129 -14.43 13.59 -5.43
N ARG A 130 -13.24 13.77 -4.88
CA ARG A 130 -12.05 14.07 -5.67
C ARG A 130 -11.64 12.88 -6.55
N LEU A 131 -11.76 11.65 -6.07
CA LEU A 131 -11.42 10.45 -6.84
C LEU A 131 -12.41 10.18 -7.98
N LYS A 132 -13.69 10.52 -7.81
CA LYS A 132 -14.75 10.42 -8.84
C LYS A 132 -14.72 11.56 -9.84
N GLY A 133 -14.27 12.75 -9.44
CA GLY A 133 -14.25 13.96 -10.25
C GLY A 133 -12.99 14.13 -11.10
N ASN A 134 -12.98 15.19 -11.92
CA ASN A 134 -11.85 15.52 -12.80
C ASN A 134 -10.59 16.00 -12.07
N GLY A 135 -10.65 16.26 -10.75
CA GLY A 135 -9.52 16.73 -9.92
C GLY A 135 -8.60 15.63 -9.40
N GLY A 136 -8.95 14.36 -9.54
CA GLY A 136 -8.20 13.23 -8.96
C GLY A 136 -7.02 12.73 -9.80
N GLY A 137 -6.78 13.29 -11.00
CA GLY A 137 -5.69 12.84 -11.88
C GLY A 137 -5.75 11.33 -12.16
N ASN A 138 -4.59 10.65 -12.11
CA ASN A 138 -4.50 9.20 -12.28
C ASN A 138 -4.55 8.42 -10.95
N TYR A 139 -4.72 9.08 -9.80
CA TYR A 139 -4.68 8.43 -8.47
C TYR A 139 -5.78 7.37 -8.28
N TRP A 140 -6.91 7.49 -8.96
CA TRP A 140 -7.94 6.45 -8.95
C TRP A 140 -7.44 5.11 -9.51
N LYS A 141 -6.50 5.12 -10.50
CA LYS A 141 -5.87 3.91 -11.04
C LYS A 141 -4.93 3.27 -10.03
N GLU A 142 -4.15 4.11 -9.32
CA GLU A 142 -3.28 3.68 -8.23
C GLU A 142 -4.09 3.04 -7.09
N LEU A 143 -5.18 3.71 -6.68
CA LEU A 143 -6.08 3.18 -5.66
C LEU A 143 -6.67 1.82 -6.07
N LEU A 144 -7.17 1.69 -7.30
CA LEU A 144 -7.68 0.41 -7.80
C LEU A 144 -6.61 -0.68 -7.83
N ALA A 145 -5.39 -0.36 -8.25
CA ALA A 145 -4.29 -1.32 -8.24
C ALA A 145 -3.97 -1.77 -6.81
N ARG A 146 -3.93 -0.85 -5.86
CA ARG A 146 -3.69 -1.13 -4.43
C ARG A 146 -4.81 -1.98 -3.81
N ILE A 147 -6.07 -1.66 -4.11
CA ILE A 147 -7.22 -2.47 -3.64
C ILE A 147 -7.12 -3.89 -4.18
N LYS A 148 -6.83 -4.07 -5.48
CA LYS A 148 -6.67 -5.39 -6.10
C LYS A 148 -5.51 -6.17 -5.48
N ASP A 149 -4.39 -5.50 -5.18
CA ASP A 149 -3.24 -6.12 -4.51
C ASP A 149 -3.57 -6.59 -3.09
N ILE A 150 -4.26 -5.77 -2.30
CA ILE A 150 -4.74 -6.15 -0.97
C ILE A 150 -5.69 -7.36 -1.07
N ARG A 151 -6.65 -7.31 -2.01
CA ARG A 151 -7.65 -8.36 -2.21
C ARG A 151 -7.02 -9.69 -2.62
N SER A 152 -5.93 -9.66 -3.38
CA SER A 152 -5.20 -10.86 -3.83
C SER A 152 -4.14 -11.36 -2.84
N SER A 153 -3.99 -10.73 -1.66
CA SER A 153 -3.11 -11.26 -0.61
C SER A 153 -3.66 -12.57 -0.06
N GLU A 154 -2.80 -13.55 0.23
CA GLU A 154 -3.22 -14.89 0.69
C GLU A 154 -4.20 -14.83 1.87
N LYS A 155 -3.94 -13.94 2.83
CA LYS A 155 -4.79 -13.79 4.02
C LYS A 155 -6.19 -13.26 3.68
N VAL A 156 -6.29 -12.34 2.72
CA VAL A 156 -7.57 -11.76 2.30
C VAL A 156 -8.30 -12.73 1.40
N ILE A 157 -7.62 -13.41 0.46
CA ILE A 157 -8.20 -14.48 -0.36
C ILE A 157 -8.80 -15.55 0.56
N TYR A 158 -8.05 -16.01 1.57
CA TYR A 158 -8.53 -17.02 2.50
C TYR A 158 -9.84 -16.58 3.20
N ARG A 159 -9.90 -15.34 3.69
CA ARG A 159 -11.12 -14.80 4.30
C ARG A 159 -12.28 -14.73 3.32
N GLN A 160 -12.05 -14.19 2.13
CA GLN A 160 -13.09 -14.10 1.10
C GLN A 160 -13.60 -15.47 0.68
N VAL A 161 -12.71 -16.47 0.54
CA VAL A 161 -13.10 -17.85 0.25
C VAL A 161 -13.95 -18.43 1.38
N LEU A 162 -13.60 -18.17 2.65
CA LEU A 162 -14.42 -18.58 3.81
C LEU A 162 -15.79 -17.90 3.80
N ASP A 163 -15.85 -16.60 3.51
CA ASP A 163 -17.10 -15.86 3.43
C ASP A 163 -18.01 -16.41 2.33
N LEU A 164 -17.47 -16.70 1.15
CA LEU A 164 -18.16 -17.36 0.07
C LEU A 164 -18.64 -18.76 0.46
N TYR A 165 -17.75 -19.53 1.07
CA TYR A 165 -18.02 -20.86 1.55
C TYR A 165 -19.19 -20.88 2.54
N ALA A 166 -19.24 -19.88 3.43
CA ALA A 166 -20.35 -19.73 4.38
C ALA A 166 -21.71 -19.48 3.68
N THR A 167 -21.74 -19.06 2.42
CA THR A 167 -22.96 -18.92 1.61
C THR A 167 -23.34 -20.18 0.85
N ALA A 168 -22.48 -21.21 0.80
CA ALA A 168 -22.76 -22.45 0.12
C ALA A 168 -23.80 -23.28 0.91
N VAL A 169 -24.69 -23.96 0.18
CA VAL A 169 -25.77 -24.77 0.77
C VAL A 169 -25.21 -25.95 1.58
N ASP A 170 -24.06 -26.48 1.17
CA ASP A 170 -23.36 -27.60 1.77
C ASP A 170 -22.23 -27.20 2.73
N TYR A 171 -22.26 -25.94 3.22
CA TYR A 171 -21.27 -25.44 4.16
C TYR A 171 -21.27 -26.17 5.49
N ASN A 172 -20.11 -26.64 5.90
CA ASN A 172 -19.90 -27.20 7.24
C ASN A 172 -18.56 -26.69 7.81
N PRO A 173 -18.56 -25.82 8.83
CA PRO A 173 -17.33 -25.19 9.37
C PRO A 173 -16.36 -26.18 10.02
N LYS A 174 -16.76 -27.42 10.27
CA LYS A 174 -15.91 -28.47 10.86
C LYS A 174 -15.34 -29.44 9.82
N ASP A 175 -15.66 -29.23 8.54
CA ASP A 175 -15.24 -30.14 7.46
C ASP A 175 -13.87 -29.72 6.91
N GLU A 176 -12.96 -30.68 6.76
CA GLU A 176 -11.64 -30.50 6.11
C GLU A 176 -11.77 -30.03 4.64
N LYS A 177 -12.93 -30.23 4.04
CA LYS A 177 -13.24 -29.71 2.69
C LYS A 177 -13.08 -28.21 2.54
N SER A 178 -13.24 -27.43 3.61
CA SER A 178 -13.00 -25.98 3.59
C SER A 178 -11.54 -25.64 3.26
N ILE A 179 -10.61 -26.37 3.84
CA ILE A 179 -9.16 -26.19 3.61
C ILE A 179 -8.81 -26.65 2.19
N GLU A 180 -9.41 -27.75 1.75
CA GLU A 180 -9.20 -28.28 0.40
C GLU A 180 -9.73 -27.32 -0.67
N PHE A 181 -10.91 -26.77 -0.48
CA PHE A 181 -11.50 -25.78 -1.38
C PHE A 181 -10.60 -24.55 -1.55
N PHE A 182 -10.06 -23.99 -0.44
CA PHE A 182 -9.13 -22.88 -0.51
C PHE A 182 -7.88 -23.21 -1.35
N LYS A 183 -7.29 -24.39 -1.13
CA LYS A 183 -6.12 -24.85 -1.90
C LYS A 183 -6.44 -24.99 -3.40
N ILE A 184 -7.62 -25.51 -3.74
CA ILE A 184 -8.06 -25.64 -5.11
C ILE A 184 -8.19 -24.27 -5.77
N VAL A 185 -8.89 -23.33 -5.14
CA VAL A 185 -9.09 -21.97 -5.65
C VAL A 185 -7.74 -21.25 -5.84
N GLN A 186 -6.89 -21.29 -4.83
CA GLN A 186 -5.57 -20.66 -4.89
C GLN A 186 -4.70 -21.26 -6.01
N ASN A 187 -4.63 -22.59 -6.11
CA ASN A 187 -3.83 -23.27 -7.13
C ASN A 187 -4.34 -22.99 -8.54
N LYS A 188 -5.66 -22.97 -8.76
CA LYS A 188 -6.25 -22.67 -10.07
C LYS A 188 -5.94 -21.23 -10.50
N LEU A 189 -6.03 -20.25 -9.59
CA LEU A 189 -5.70 -18.85 -9.85
C LEU A 189 -4.20 -18.66 -10.18
N HIS A 190 -3.31 -19.30 -9.42
CA HIS A 190 -1.88 -19.27 -9.73
C HIS A 190 -1.60 -19.93 -11.08
N TYR A 191 -2.14 -21.12 -11.31
CA TYR A 191 -1.90 -21.86 -12.55
C TYR A 191 -2.39 -21.10 -13.79
N ALA A 192 -3.54 -20.47 -13.72
CA ALA A 192 -4.04 -19.61 -14.78
C ALA A 192 -3.08 -18.45 -15.09
N THR A 193 -2.44 -17.89 -14.06
CA THR A 193 -1.57 -16.74 -14.21
C THR A 193 -0.25 -17.04 -14.94
N HIS A 194 0.39 -18.17 -14.62
CA HIS A 194 1.77 -18.46 -15.06
C HIS A 194 2.04 -19.96 -15.35
N GLY A 195 1.02 -20.81 -15.35
CA GLY A 195 1.13 -22.23 -15.67
C GLY A 195 1.69 -23.13 -14.55
N HIS A 196 1.81 -22.62 -13.32
CA HIS A 196 2.32 -23.35 -12.16
C HIS A 196 1.40 -23.16 -10.95
N THR A 197 1.29 -24.16 -10.08
CA THR A 197 0.65 -23.98 -8.77
C THR A 197 1.52 -23.14 -7.84
N ALA A 198 0.97 -22.67 -6.73
CA ALA A 198 1.72 -21.93 -5.74
C ALA A 198 2.97 -22.69 -5.23
N SER A 199 2.83 -24.00 -5.00
CA SER A 199 3.95 -24.87 -4.59
C SER A 199 5.01 -24.99 -5.67
N GLU A 200 4.63 -25.14 -6.92
CA GLU A 200 5.55 -25.25 -8.06
C GLU A 200 6.35 -23.96 -8.25
N VAL A 201 5.72 -22.77 -8.10
CA VAL A 201 6.41 -21.47 -8.16
C VAL A 201 7.52 -21.38 -7.11
N ILE A 202 7.20 -21.70 -5.85
CA ILE A 202 8.20 -21.68 -4.77
C ILE A 202 9.33 -22.67 -5.09
N TYR A 203 8.98 -23.88 -5.50
CA TYR A 203 9.96 -24.94 -5.77
C TYR A 203 10.92 -24.58 -6.91
N GLU A 204 10.44 -23.98 -7.98
CA GLU A 204 11.23 -23.65 -9.17
C GLU A 204 12.00 -22.32 -9.03
N ARG A 205 11.39 -21.32 -8.38
CA ARG A 205 11.93 -19.96 -8.35
C ARG A 205 12.82 -19.66 -7.14
N ALA A 206 12.64 -20.38 -6.00
CA ALA A 206 13.50 -20.24 -4.84
C ALA A 206 14.92 -20.73 -5.13
N ASN A 207 15.88 -19.83 -5.23
CA ASN A 207 17.28 -20.14 -5.53
C ASN A 207 18.21 -19.16 -4.81
N ALA A 208 19.10 -19.69 -3.95
CA ALA A 208 20.06 -18.92 -3.18
C ALA A 208 21.04 -18.09 -4.03
N GLU A 209 21.36 -18.57 -5.24
CA GLU A 209 22.28 -17.89 -6.16
C GLU A 209 21.67 -16.64 -6.85
N LYS A 210 20.34 -16.49 -6.79
CA LYS A 210 19.65 -15.32 -7.36
C LYS A 210 19.61 -14.17 -6.35
N PRO A 211 19.64 -12.92 -6.81
CA PRO A 211 19.40 -11.76 -5.95
C PRO A 211 18.10 -11.96 -5.16
N PHE A 212 18.18 -11.74 -3.84
CA PHE A 212 17.06 -11.93 -2.92
C PHE A 212 16.35 -13.30 -3.04
N MET A 213 17.11 -14.35 -3.37
CA MET A 213 16.57 -15.71 -3.60
C MET A 213 15.56 -15.83 -4.75
N GLY A 214 15.54 -14.90 -5.68
CA GLY A 214 14.58 -14.81 -6.78
C GLY A 214 13.24 -14.17 -6.39
N LEU A 215 13.12 -13.62 -5.18
CA LEU A 215 11.97 -12.83 -4.75
C LEU A 215 11.93 -11.49 -5.47
N THR A 216 10.75 -11.09 -5.90
CA THR A 216 10.49 -9.77 -6.51
C THR A 216 9.91 -8.79 -5.50
N THR A 217 9.29 -9.30 -4.43
CA THR A 217 8.65 -8.51 -3.38
C THR A 217 8.89 -9.14 -2.01
N PHE A 218 9.30 -8.32 -1.03
CA PHE A 218 9.48 -8.74 0.38
C PHE A 218 9.50 -7.50 1.28
N LYS A 219 9.44 -7.70 2.61
CA LYS A 219 9.51 -6.60 3.60
C LYS A 219 10.94 -6.36 4.07
N GLY A 220 11.32 -5.09 4.21
CA GLY A 220 12.65 -4.69 4.68
C GLY A 220 13.73 -4.81 3.61
N ASP A 221 15.00 -4.75 4.02
CA ASP A 221 16.16 -4.71 3.12
C ASP A 221 16.62 -6.12 2.68
N ILE A 222 16.29 -7.14 3.46
CA ILE A 222 16.68 -8.53 3.23
C ILE A 222 15.47 -9.44 3.48
N PRO A 223 15.19 -10.42 2.59
CA PRO A 223 14.08 -11.32 2.75
C PRO A 223 14.26 -12.23 3.99
N VAL A 224 13.16 -12.42 4.71
CA VAL A 224 13.08 -13.39 5.81
C VAL A 224 12.42 -14.69 5.34
N PHE A 225 12.58 -15.78 6.10
CA PHE A 225 12.04 -17.10 5.72
C PHE A 225 10.52 -17.05 5.42
N ASN A 226 9.78 -16.25 6.18
CA ASN A 226 8.34 -16.08 5.93
C ASN A 226 8.02 -15.46 4.56
N ASP A 227 8.91 -14.65 3.99
CA ASP A 227 8.74 -14.11 2.65
C ASP A 227 8.99 -15.19 1.58
N VAL A 228 9.95 -16.08 1.83
CA VAL A 228 10.42 -17.12 0.90
C VAL A 228 9.37 -18.21 0.67
N ILE A 229 8.48 -18.43 1.61
CA ILE A 229 7.40 -19.46 1.52
C ILE A 229 6.10 -18.94 0.91
N ILE A 230 6.07 -17.69 0.43
CA ILE A 230 4.91 -17.07 -0.20
C ILE A 230 5.11 -17.02 -1.72
N ALA A 231 4.34 -17.80 -2.48
CA ALA A 231 4.45 -17.91 -3.94
C ALA A 231 4.31 -16.53 -4.64
N LYS A 232 3.40 -15.68 -4.18
CA LYS A 232 3.16 -14.34 -4.71
C LYS A 232 4.42 -13.49 -4.75
N ASN A 233 5.34 -13.68 -3.80
CA ASN A 233 6.57 -12.90 -3.71
C ASN A 233 7.60 -13.20 -4.81
N TYR A 234 7.40 -14.25 -5.59
CA TYR A 234 8.24 -14.63 -6.73
C TYR A 234 7.66 -14.19 -8.08
N LEU A 235 6.48 -13.60 -8.11
CA LEU A 235 5.80 -13.23 -9.33
C LEU A 235 6.35 -11.93 -9.91
N SER A 236 6.43 -11.85 -11.24
CA SER A 236 6.73 -10.60 -11.92
C SER A 236 5.58 -9.60 -11.75
N GLU A 237 5.84 -8.33 -12.06
CA GLU A 237 4.81 -7.28 -11.99
C GLU A 237 3.62 -7.59 -12.91
N GLU A 238 3.87 -8.18 -14.09
CA GLU A 238 2.84 -8.59 -15.04
C GLU A 238 2.01 -9.77 -14.50
N GLU A 239 2.68 -10.81 -13.99
CA GLU A 239 2.01 -11.96 -13.36
C GLU A 239 1.16 -11.50 -12.16
N LEU A 240 1.65 -10.56 -11.33
CA LEU A 240 0.89 -10.00 -10.22
C LEU A 240 -0.36 -9.26 -10.71
N LYS A 241 -0.26 -8.46 -11.78
CA LYS A 241 -1.41 -7.77 -12.36
C LYS A 241 -2.46 -8.73 -12.88
N ILE A 242 -2.05 -9.81 -13.54
CA ILE A 242 -2.95 -10.85 -14.03
C ILE A 242 -3.65 -11.55 -12.86
N LEU A 243 -2.88 -12.04 -11.88
CA LEU A 243 -3.41 -12.69 -10.68
C LEU A 243 -4.42 -11.79 -9.95
N ASN A 244 -4.07 -10.52 -9.72
CA ASN A 244 -4.92 -9.56 -9.05
C ASN A 244 -6.26 -9.32 -9.78
N ASN A 245 -6.26 -9.34 -11.10
CA ASN A 245 -7.47 -9.20 -11.91
C ASN A 245 -8.32 -10.47 -11.87
N LEU A 246 -7.71 -11.66 -11.99
CA LEU A 246 -8.42 -12.94 -11.92
C LEU A 246 -9.09 -13.12 -10.55
N VAL A 247 -8.38 -12.85 -9.47
CA VAL A 247 -8.92 -12.88 -8.10
C VAL A 247 -10.10 -11.93 -7.96
N SER A 248 -9.97 -10.69 -8.43
CA SER A 248 -11.05 -9.69 -8.35
C SER A 248 -12.28 -10.15 -9.13
N GLY A 249 -12.10 -10.59 -10.37
CA GLY A 249 -13.21 -11.03 -11.22
C GLY A 249 -13.96 -12.25 -10.66
N TYR A 250 -13.24 -13.19 -10.07
CA TYR A 250 -13.85 -14.35 -9.42
C TYR A 250 -14.72 -13.97 -8.22
N PHE A 251 -14.18 -13.13 -7.32
CA PHE A 251 -14.95 -12.72 -6.14
C PHE A 251 -16.10 -11.79 -6.48
N ASP A 252 -15.95 -10.90 -7.45
CA ASP A 252 -17.06 -10.05 -7.93
C ASP A 252 -18.21 -10.88 -8.49
N PHE A 253 -17.91 -11.93 -9.26
CA PHE A 253 -18.92 -12.87 -9.73
C PHE A 253 -19.62 -13.59 -8.57
N ALA A 254 -18.85 -14.11 -7.62
CA ALA A 254 -19.37 -14.84 -6.48
C ALA A 254 -20.26 -13.97 -5.58
N GLU A 255 -19.88 -12.71 -5.38
CA GLU A 255 -20.68 -11.71 -4.65
C GLU A 255 -22.03 -11.44 -5.34
N ILE A 256 -22.04 -11.37 -6.68
CA ILE A 256 -23.29 -11.22 -7.45
C ILE A 256 -24.24 -12.40 -7.21
N GLN A 257 -23.72 -13.64 -7.14
CA GLN A 257 -24.56 -14.82 -6.87
C GLN A 257 -25.13 -14.77 -5.44
N ALA A 258 -24.32 -14.37 -4.47
CA ALA A 258 -24.76 -14.20 -3.08
C ALA A 258 -25.86 -13.11 -2.95
N ILE A 259 -25.69 -11.96 -3.59
CA ILE A 259 -26.69 -10.88 -3.60
C ILE A 259 -28.02 -11.35 -4.24
N ARG A 260 -27.94 -12.16 -5.30
CA ARG A 260 -29.12 -12.72 -5.96
C ARG A 260 -29.78 -13.85 -5.19
N GLN A 261 -29.18 -14.28 -4.08
CA GLN A 261 -29.62 -15.43 -3.28
C GLN A 261 -29.78 -16.71 -4.08
N ASN A 262 -28.95 -16.89 -5.10
CA ASN A 262 -28.91 -18.12 -5.89
C ASN A 262 -28.29 -19.23 -5.04
N PRO A 263 -28.98 -20.36 -4.79
CA PRO A 263 -28.38 -21.48 -4.06
C PRO A 263 -27.18 -22.01 -4.84
N MET A 264 -26.01 -22.02 -4.24
CA MET A 264 -24.79 -22.57 -4.82
C MET A 264 -24.15 -23.57 -3.85
N TYR A 265 -23.66 -24.66 -4.40
CA TYR A 265 -22.82 -25.63 -3.70
C TYR A 265 -21.34 -25.28 -3.90
N MET A 266 -20.47 -25.80 -3.05
CA MET A 266 -19.03 -25.57 -3.18
C MET A 266 -18.47 -25.96 -4.54
N GLU A 267 -18.97 -27.08 -5.08
CA GLU A 267 -18.58 -27.56 -6.42
C GLU A 267 -18.97 -26.55 -7.52
N ASP A 268 -20.08 -25.85 -7.36
CA ASP A 268 -20.53 -24.84 -8.33
C ASP A 268 -19.60 -23.63 -8.36
N TYR A 269 -19.07 -23.21 -7.19
CA TYR A 269 -18.05 -22.17 -7.10
C TYR A 269 -16.75 -22.55 -7.81
N ILE A 270 -16.32 -23.83 -7.73
CA ILE A 270 -15.14 -24.31 -8.48
C ILE A 270 -15.43 -24.33 -9.98
N LYS A 271 -16.58 -24.84 -10.41
CA LYS A 271 -16.98 -24.82 -11.82
C LYS A 271 -17.04 -23.42 -12.41
N GLN A 272 -17.58 -22.48 -11.65
CA GLN A 272 -17.64 -21.08 -12.07
C GLN A 272 -16.23 -20.44 -12.18
N LEU A 273 -15.31 -20.77 -11.27
CA LEU A 273 -13.92 -20.37 -11.41
C LEU A 273 -13.33 -20.88 -12.74
N ASP A 274 -13.53 -22.16 -13.06
CA ASP A 274 -13.04 -22.75 -14.31
C ASP A 274 -13.64 -22.08 -15.57
N ILE A 275 -14.91 -21.70 -15.52
CA ILE A 275 -15.58 -20.97 -16.61
C ILE A 275 -14.95 -19.57 -16.75
N ILE A 276 -14.74 -18.85 -15.65
CA ILE A 276 -14.12 -17.53 -15.67
C ILE A 276 -12.70 -17.62 -16.25
N LEU A 277 -11.87 -18.54 -15.73
CA LEU A 277 -10.50 -18.73 -16.21
C LEU A 277 -10.46 -19.10 -17.69
N SER A 278 -11.33 -20.01 -18.14
CA SER A 278 -11.43 -20.39 -19.55
C SER A 278 -11.87 -19.21 -20.43
N SER A 279 -12.76 -18.35 -19.95
CA SER A 279 -13.27 -17.19 -20.70
C SER A 279 -12.22 -16.11 -20.91
N THR A 280 -11.20 -16.04 -20.06
CA THR A 280 -10.05 -15.15 -20.21
C THR A 280 -8.95 -15.72 -21.13
N GLY A 281 -9.12 -16.94 -21.63
CA GLY A 281 -8.14 -17.64 -22.46
C GLY A 281 -7.01 -18.29 -21.66
N GLU A 282 -7.11 -18.31 -20.34
CA GLU A 282 -6.09 -18.87 -19.46
C GLU A 282 -6.20 -20.40 -19.34
N LYS A 283 -5.08 -21.04 -19.01
CA LYS A 283 -5.04 -22.48 -18.78
C LYS A 283 -5.70 -22.84 -17.45
N VAL A 284 -6.57 -23.85 -17.47
CA VAL A 284 -7.22 -24.34 -16.26
C VAL A 284 -6.44 -25.54 -15.70
N LEU A 285 -6.12 -25.49 -14.41
CA LEU A 285 -5.46 -26.59 -13.70
C LEU A 285 -6.39 -27.80 -13.60
N ILE A 286 -5.90 -28.94 -14.08
CA ILE A 286 -6.54 -30.23 -13.89
C ILE A 286 -5.76 -31.03 -12.86
N GLY A 287 -6.34 -31.25 -11.66
CA GLY A 287 -5.67 -31.95 -10.57
C GLY A 287 -4.94 -31.05 -9.58
N ALA A 288 -3.97 -31.61 -8.86
CA ALA A 288 -3.33 -30.95 -7.70
C ALA A 288 -1.96 -30.29 -7.99
N GLY A 289 -1.46 -30.37 -9.23
CA GLY A 289 -0.09 -29.99 -9.58
C GLY A 289 0.92 -31.11 -9.30
N SER A 290 2.18 -30.90 -9.69
CA SER A 290 3.27 -31.89 -9.63
C SER A 290 4.11 -31.80 -8.35
N VAL A 291 4.04 -30.68 -7.61
CA VAL A 291 4.84 -30.40 -6.39
C VAL A 291 3.92 -30.21 -5.19
N SER A 292 4.12 -31.02 -4.16
CA SER A 292 3.41 -30.86 -2.90
C SER A 292 3.90 -29.62 -2.10
N HIS A 293 3.04 -29.10 -1.23
CA HIS A 293 3.41 -27.98 -0.35
C HIS A 293 4.67 -28.29 0.50
N ASN A 294 4.76 -29.51 1.05
CA ASN A 294 5.91 -29.91 1.86
C ASN A 294 7.21 -29.92 1.05
N GLN A 295 7.20 -30.42 -0.18
CA GLN A 295 8.37 -30.38 -1.06
C GLN A 295 8.81 -28.95 -1.36
N ALA A 296 7.87 -28.06 -1.63
CA ALA A 296 8.15 -26.65 -1.88
C ALA A 296 8.80 -25.96 -0.65
N ILE A 297 8.24 -26.19 0.54
CA ILE A 297 8.78 -25.63 1.80
C ILE A 297 10.17 -26.17 2.13
N GLU A 298 10.42 -27.48 1.98
CA GLU A 298 11.74 -28.06 2.22
C GLU A 298 12.80 -27.54 1.22
N LYS A 299 12.43 -27.36 -0.04
CA LYS A 299 13.31 -26.71 -1.04
C LYS A 299 13.61 -25.27 -0.64
N ALA A 300 12.58 -24.49 -0.34
CA ALA A 300 12.70 -23.07 0.08
C ALA A 300 13.59 -22.94 1.32
N LYS A 301 13.42 -23.82 2.32
CA LYS A 301 14.22 -23.85 3.55
C LYS A 301 15.70 -24.20 3.28
N THR A 302 15.93 -25.10 2.34
CA THR A 302 17.30 -25.49 1.94
C THR A 302 18.01 -24.33 1.26
N GLU A 303 17.35 -23.68 0.31
CA GLU A 303 17.89 -22.52 -0.41
C GLU A 303 18.07 -21.32 0.54
N TYR A 304 17.12 -21.09 1.46
CA TYR A 304 17.23 -19.99 2.43
C TYR A 304 18.43 -20.16 3.36
N LYS A 305 18.74 -21.39 3.80
CA LYS A 305 19.94 -21.66 4.59
C LYS A 305 21.24 -21.36 3.83
N LYS A 306 21.31 -21.68 2.53
CA LYS A 306 22.45 -21.33 1.68
C LYS A 306 22.59 -19.81 1.57
N TYR A 307 21.49 -19.13 1.24
CA TYR A 307 21.43 -17.68 1.12
C TYR A 307 21.88 -16.95 2.40
N GLN A 308 21.45 -17.42 3.58
CA GLN A 308 21.90 -16.88 4.86
C GLN A 308 23.42 -17.01 5.06
N VAL A 309 24.03 -18.11 4.61
CA VAL A 309 25.49 -18.31 4.74
C VAL A 309 26.25 -17.33 3.85
N GLU A 310 25.72 -16.99 2.70
CA GLU A 310 26.36 -16.07 1.74
C GLU A 310 26.17 -14.60 2.11
N THR A 311 25.01 -14.23 2.65
CA THR A 311 24.63 -12.85 2.94
C THR A 311 25.02 -12.35 4.33
N ILE A 312 25.25 -13.25 5.31
CA ILE A 312 25.67 -12.86 6.66
C ILE A 312 27.14 -12.42 6.64
N SER A 313 27.39 -11.20 7.10
CA SER A 313 28.75 -10.65 7.25
C SER A 313 29.60 -11.50 8.23
N PRO A 314 30.93 -11.50 8.11
CA PRO A 314 31.81 -12.22 9.06
C PRO A 314 31.56 -11.84 10.54
N ILE A 315 31.24 -10.57 10.80
CA ILE A 315 30.97 -10.04 12.15
C ILE A 315 29.64 -10.60 12.70
N GLU A 316 28.60 -10.66 11.87
CA GLU A 316 27.32 -11.26 12.25
C GLU A 316 27.42 -12.76 12.48
N LYS A 317 28.27 -13.46 11.71
CA LYS A 317 28.56 -14.90 11.93
C LYS A 317 29.17 -15.15 13.31
N GLU A 318 30.10 -14.30 13.71
CA GLU A 318 30.75 -14.39 15.02
C GLU A 318 29.80 -14.08 16.17
N TYR A 319 28.98 -13.02 16.00
CA TYR A 319 27.93 -12.66 16.95
C TYR A 319 26.89 -13.78 17.15
N LEU A 320 26.38 -14.35 16.06
CA LEU A 320 25.43 -15.47 16.12
C LEU A 320 26.03 -16.74 16.74
N LYS A 321 27.34 -16.97 16.56
CA LYS A 321 28.04 -18.07 17.21
C LYS A 321 28.09 -17.86 18.71
N THR A 322 28.44 -16.67 19.16
CA THR A 322 28.46 -16.28 20.58
C THR A 322 27.10 -16.42 21.23
N LEU A 323 26.04 -15.96 20.59
CA LEU A 323 24.65 -16.13 21.08
C LEU A 323 24.23 -17.58 21.20
N LYS A 324 24.64 -18.45 20.27
CA LYS A 324 24.38 -19.90 20.37
C LYS A 324 25.13 -20.58 21.50
N GLU A 325 26.34 -20.14 21.80
CA GLU A 325 27.12 -20.63 22.91
C GLU A 325 26.50 -20.23 24.25
N ILE A 326 26.14 -18.95 24.42
CA ILE A 326 25.44 -18.42 25.60
C ILE A 326 24.12 -19.17 25.82
N SER A 327 23.32 -19.36 24.76
CA SER A 327 22.05 -20.07 24.84
C SER A 327 22.21 -21.56 25.24
N LYS A 328 23.33 -22.19 24.90
CA LYS A 328 23.62 -23.54 25.31
C LYS A 328 24.08 -23.62 26.79
N GLU A 329 24.79 -22.61 27.28
CA GLU A 329 25.19 -22.49 28.66
C GLU A 329 23.99 -22.29 29.58
N ILE A 330 23.10 -21.35 29.23
CA ILE A 330 21.84 -21.13 29.97
C ILE A 330 21.01 -22.40 30.06
N LYS A 331 20.83 -23.14 28.94
CA LYS A 331 20.10 -24.41 28.95
C LYS A 331 20.76 -25.53 29.71
N LYS A 332 22.07 -25.44 30.02
CA LYS A 332 22.77 -26.39 30.90
C LYS A 332 22.62 -26.02 32.36
N GLU A 333 22.49 -24.74 32.68
CA GLU A 333 22.26 -24.26 34.05
C GLU A 333 20.82 -24.53 34.51
N ASP A 334 19.83 -24.39 33.62
CA ASP A 334 18.40 -24.72 33.89
C ASP A 334 18.14 -26.23 34.05
N LYS A 335 19.11 -27.09 33.79
CA LYS A 335 19.02 -28.56 33.97
C LYS A 335 19.81 -29.09 35.17
N LYS A 336 20.43 -28.22 35.97
CA LYS A 336 21.04 -28.53 37.25
C LYS A 336 20.20 -28.05 38.41
#